data_79ed09928006670927220e3d4cdf7588
#
_entry.id   79ed09928006670927220e3d4cdf7588
#
_cell.length_a   1.000
_cell.length_b   1.000
_cell.length_c   1.000
_cell.angle_alpha   90.00
_cell.angle_beta   90.00
_cell.angle_gamma   90.00
#
_symmetry.space_group_name_H-M   'P 1'
#
loop_
_entity.id
_entity.type
_entity.pdbx_description
1 polymer ?
#
loop_
_entity_poly.entity_id
_entity_poly.type
_entity_poly.pdbx_seq_one_letter_code
_entity_poly.pdbx_strand_id
1 'polypeptide(L)'
;NQNLVAYEQAMTQPSTADDELPDRTFLIVALDLLSGLCQGLGVQSQELVANVQPLILPQLLPCLTNIEPPVRQSAFALLGDLAINAFPQLKPYLPTHMPLILSQISPEQMHETLSVCNNATWAAGEIALQSHSDPDFQVWVPELLTKLMAVLMHPKCVKSLSENAAVTIGRLGIVDTSIVAQQLPVFIEPWCQA
;
A
#
# COMPACT_ATOMS: atom_id res chain seq x y z
N ASN A 1 -1.28 6.06 -19.46
CA ASN A 1 -2.57 6.75 -19.33
C ASN A 1 -3.59 6.33 -20.39
N GLN A 2 -3.23 6.38 -21.67
CA GLN A 2 -4.11 5.87 -22.74
C GLN A 2 -4.44 4.40 -22.53
N ASN A 3 -3.50 3.59 -22.09
CA ASN A 3 -3.69 2.16 -21.81
C ASN A 3 -4.58 1.89 -20.60
N LEU A 4 -4.50 2.71 -19.52
CA LEU A 4 -5.38 2.56 -18.37
C LEU A 4 -6.84 2.90 -18.72
N VAL A 5 -7.04 4.02 -19.42
CA VAL A 5 -8.37 4.44 -19.89
C VAL A 5 -8.96 3.42 -20.90
N ALA A 6 -8.13 2.92 -21.83
CA ALA A 6 -8.55 1.88 -22.76
C ALA A 6 -8.92 0.58 -22.05
N TYR A 7 -8.15 0.19 -21.01
CA TYR A 7 -8.44 -0.99 -20.20
C TYR A 7 -9.75 -0.85 -19.41
N GLU A 8 -9.99 0.29 -18.76
CA GLU A 8 -11.25 0.56 -18.04
C GLU A 8 -12.46 0.60 -18.99
N GLN A 9 -12.29 1.21 -20.18
CA GLN A 9 -13.33 1.25 -21.20
C GLN A 9 -13.65 -0.14 -21.77
N ALA A 10 -12.62 -0.96 -22.02
CA ALA A 10 -12.79 -2.32 -22.51
C ALA A 10 -13.48 -3.25 -21.50
N MET A 11 -13.27 -3.01 -20.17
CA MET A 11 -13.94 -3.77 -19.11
C MET A 11 -15.43 -3.40 -18.95
N THR A 12 -15.86 -2.21 -19.42
CA THR A 12 -17.23 -1.71 -19.26
C THR A 12 -18.10 -1.86 -20.50
N GLN A 13 -17.52 -2.20 -21.67
CA GLN A 13 -18.26 -2.40 -22.92
C GLN A 13 -18.32 -3.90 -23.29
N PRO A 14 -19.45 -4.40 -23.86
CA PRO A 14 -19.47 -5.75 -24.42
C PRO A 14 -18.50 -5.81 -25.61
N SER A 15 -17.42 -6.59 -25.45
CA SER A 15 -16.39 -6.74 -26.47
C SER A 15 -16.95 -7.31 -27.77
N THR A 16 -16.73 -6.60 -28.88
CA THR A 16 -16.69 -7.22 -30.19
C THR A 16 -15.38 -8.01 -30.28
N ALA A 17 -15.43 -9.21 -30.84
CA ALA A 17 -14.44 -10.29 -30.73
C ALA A 17 -13.00 -10.02 -31.20
N ASP A 18 -12.61 -8.79 -31.50
CA ASP A 18 -11.29 -8.41 -32.02
C ASP A 18 -10.57 -7.30 -31.23
N ASP A 19 -11.15 -6.79 -30.12
CA ASP A 19 -10.47 -5.82 -29.27
C ASP A 19 -9.58 -6.57 -28.26
N GLU A 20 -8.29 -6.76 -28.58
CA GLU A 20 -7.30 -7.23 -27.62
C GLU A 20 -7.22 -6.21 -26.47
N LEU A 21 -7.57 -6.65 -25.24
CA LEU A 21 -7.36 -5.86 -24.03
C LEU A 21 -5.88 -5.45 -23.93
N PRO A 22 -5.57 -4.21 -23.56
CA PRO A 22 -4.19 -3.80 -23.33
C PRO A 22 -3.51 -4.77 -22.34
N ASP A 23 -2.32 -5.25 -22.68
CA ASP A 23 -1.59 -6.19 -21.84
C ASP A 23 -1.32 -5.56 -20.47
N ARG A 24 -1.79 -6.21 -19.42
CA ARG A 24 -1.62 -5.82 -18.01
C ARG A 24 -0.16 -5.66 -17.61
N THR A 25 0.73 -6.37 -18.29
CA THR A 25 2.18 -6.27 -18.11
C THR A 25 2.66 -4.82 -18.27
N PHE A 26 2.05 -4.02 -19.15
CA PHE A 26 2.41 -2.60 -19.29
C PHE A 26 2.08 -1.77 -18.05
N LEU A 27 0.97 -2.07 -17.35
CA LEU A 27 0.64 -1.39 -16.10
C LEU A 27 1.65 -1.74 -15.01
N ILE A 28 1.99 -3.02 -14.86
CA ILE A 28 2.96 -3.51 -13.87
C ILE A 28 4.31 -2.85 -14.12
N VAL A 29 4.83 -2.94 -15.35
CA VAL A 29 6.13 -2.34 -15.72
C VAL A 29 6.14 -0.83 -15.51
N ALA A 30 5.05 -0.12 -15.81
CA ALA A 30 4.94 1.31 -15.58
C ALA A 30 4.97 1.67 -14.09
N LEU A 31 4.26 0.91 -13.24
CA LEU A 31 4.27 1.08 -11.78
C LEU A 31 5.66 0.80 -11.20
N ASP A 32 6.31 -0.28 -11.64
CA ASP A 32 7.64 -0.68 -11.19
C ASP A 32 8.71 0.35 -11.64
N LEU A 33 8.56 0.90 -12.86
CA LEU A 33 9.44 1.99 -13.33
C LEU A 33 9.28 3.25 -12.47
N LEU A 34 8.04 3.64 -12.15
CA LEU A 34 7.79 4.80 -11.28
C LEU A 34 8.35 4.57 -9.87
N SER A 35 8.21 3.35 -9.33
CA SER A 35 8.81 2.94 -8.06
C SER A 35 10.33 3.09 -8.10
N GLY A 36 10.99 2.54 -9.13
CA GLY A 36 12.43 2.69 -9.34
C GLY A 36 12.89 4.14 -9.50
N LEU A 37 12.10 4.98 -10.17
CA LEU A 37 12.38 6.43 -10.28
C LEU A 37 12.27 7.12 -8.91
N CYS A 38 11.24 6.81 -8.11
CA CYS A 38 11.10 7.36 -6.77
C CYS A 38 12.29 6.98 -5.88
N GLN A 39 12.73 5.72 -5.92
CA GLN A 39 13.90 5.25 -5.18
C GLN A 39 15.20 5.91 -5.65
N GLY A 40 15.41 6.00 -6.98
CA GLY A 40 16.63 6.56 -7.55
C GLY A 40 16.75 8.07 -7.38
N LEU A 41 15.65 8.81 -7.44
CA LEU A 41 15.62 10.27 -7.27
C LEU A 41 15.53 10.69 -5.79
N GLY A 42 15.09 9.80 -4.91
CA GLY A 42 14.85 10.12 -3.51
C GLY A 42 13.89 11.31 -3.36
N VAL A 43 14.24 12.28 -2.53
CA VAL A 43 13.40 13.47 -2.29
C VAL A 43 13.14 14.33 -3.54
N GLN A 44 13.96 14.21 -4.58
CA GLN A 44 13.74 14.92 -5.85
C GLN A 44 12.50 14.38 -6.59
N SER A 45 12.04 13.18 -6.26
CA SER A 45 10.79 12.62 -6.80
C SER A 45 9.55 13.46 -6.44
N GLN A 46 9.62 14.29 -5.41
CA GLN A 46 8.53 15.22 -5.03
C GLN A 46 8.19 16.17 -6.18
N GLU A 47 9.21 16.70 -6.86
CA GLU A 47 9.02 17.59 -8.01
C GLU A 47 8.42 16.84 -9.19
N LEU A 48 8.88 15.61 -9.46
CA LEU A 48 8.31 14.74 -10.47
C LEU A 48 6.82 14.47 -10.21
N VAL A 49 6.48 14.05 -8.99
CA VAL A 49 5.10 13.70 -8.60
C VAL A 49 4.17 14.91 -8.65
N ALA A 50 4.68 16.10 -8.29
CA ALA A 50 3.89 17.34 -8.28
C ALA A 50 3.59 17.87 -9.70
N ASN A 51 4.48 17.67 -10.67
CA ASN A 51 4.45 18.38 -11.95
C ASN A 51 4.13 17.51 -13.16
N VAL A 52 4.25 16.18 -13.07
CA VAL A 52 3.97 15.29 -14.20
C VAL A 52 2.48 15.31 -14.57
N GLN A 53 2.21 15.30 -15.88
CA GLN A 53 0.84 15.24 -16.40
C GLN A 53 0.65 13.98 -17.22
N PRO A 54 -0.42 13.22 -16.95
CA PRO A 54 -1.37 13.36 -15.84
C PRO A 54 -0.74 13.07 -14.48
N LEU A 55 -1.33 13.61 -13.41
CA LEU A 55 -0.85 13.40 -12.04
C LEU A 55 -0.82 11.92 -11.67
N ILE A 56 0.29 11.46 -11.08
CA ILE A 56 0.51 10.04 -10.70
C ILE A 56 -0.52 9.58 -9.67
N LEU A 57 -0.73 10.35 -8.60
CA LEU A 57 -1.54 9.92 -7.45
C LEU A 57 -3.02 9.63 -7.80
N PRO A 58 -3.73 10.46 -8.59
CA PRO A 58 -5.06 10.10 -9.08
C PRO A 58 -5.06 8.84 -9.97
N GLN A 59 -3.98 8.60 -10.74
CA GLN A 59 -3.87 7.42 -11.61
C GLN A 59 -3.51 6.15 -10.82
N LEU A 60 -2.99 6.28 -9.62
CA LEU A 60 -2.67 5.14 -8.76
C LEU A 60 -3.93 4.48 -8.19
N LEU A 61 -5.00 5.24 -7.96
CA LEU A 61 -6.22 4.74 -7.35
C LEU A 61 -6.84 3.53 -8.08
N PRO A 62 -7.08 3.56 -9.40
CA PRO A 62 -7.58 2.39 -10.14
C PRO A 62 -6.59 1.22 -10.14
N CYS A 63 -5.28 1.45 -9.98
CA CYS A 63 -4.30 0.38 -9.86
C CYS A 63 -4.37 -0.32 -8.49
N LEU A 64 -4.62 0.44 -7.40
CA LEU A 64 -4.81 -0.11 -6.05
C LEU A 64 -6.09 -0.96 -5.91
N THR A 65 -7.09 -0.72 -6.77
CA THR A 65 -8.37 -1.46 -6.79
C THR A 65 -8.48 -2.43 -7.96
N ASN A 66 -7.41 -2.61 -8.74
CA ASN A 66 -7.43 -3.45 -9.94
C ASN A 66 -7.80 -4.90 -9.59
N ILE A 67 -8.56 -5.57 -10.46
CA ILE A 67 -8.96 -6.96 -10.28
C ILE A 67 -7.74 -7.90 -10.23
N GLU A 68 -6.66 -7.54 -10.93
CA GLU A 68 -5.45 -8.35 -11.02
C GLU A 68 -4.52 -8.14 -9.83
N PRO A 69 -4.23 -9.17 -9.03
CA PRO A 69 -3.33 -9.07 -7.89
C PRO A 69 -1.93 -8.54 -8.24
N PRO A 70 -1.28 -8.90 -9.36
CA PRO A 70 0.03 -8.35 -9.71
C PRO A 70 0.04 -6.82 -9.92
N VAL A 71 -1.03 -6.26 -10.49
CA VAL A 71 -1.17 -4.80 -10.64
C VAL A 71 -1.30 -4.14 -9.26
N ARG A 72 -2.16 -4.69 -8.37
CA ARG A 72 -2.27 -4.18 -6.99
C ARG A 72 -0.95 -4.29 -6.23
N GLN A 73 -0.22 -5.39 -6.40
CA GLN A 73 1.09 -5.59 -5.77
C GLN A 73 2.06 -4.46 -6.11
N SER A 74 2.25 -4.17 -7.41
CA SER A 74 3.13 -3.08 -7.86
C SER A 74 2.60 -1.69 -7.44
N ALA A 75 1.27 -1.51 -7.42
CA ALA A 75 0.66 -0.27 -6.97
C ALA A 75 0.91 0.01 -5.48
N PHE A 76 0.81 -1.01 -4.60
CA PHE A 76 1.14 -0.86 -3.17
C PHE A 76 2.65 -0.70 -2.94
N ALA A 77 3.50 -1.31 -3.77
CA ALA A 77 4.95 -1.05 -3.74
C ALA A 77 5.25 0.42 -4.05
N LEU A 78 4.71 0.94 -5.16
CA LEU A 78 4.85 2.35 -5.51
C LEU A 78 4.30 3.28 -4.40
N LEU A 79 3.18 2.92 -3.77
CA LEU A 79 2.61 3.72 -2.68
C LEU A 79 3.57 3.83 -1.48
N GLY A 80 4.27 2.76 -1.13
CA GLY A 80 5.31 2.76 -0.10
C GLY A 80 6.51 3.64 -0.48
N ASP A 81 6.98 3.55 -1.73
CA ASP A 81 8.07 4.40 -2.23
C ASP A 81 7.69 5.88 -2.26
N LEU A 82 6.44 6.20 -2.61
CA LEU A 82 5.91 7.56 -2.53
C LEU A 82 5.82 8.06 -1.09
N ALA A 83 5.47 7.19 -0.13
CA ALA A 83 5.49 7.54 1.28
C ALA A 83 6.89 7.90 1.77
N ILE A 84 7.92 7.18 1.32
CA ILE A 84 9.31 7.46 1.68
C ILE A 84 9.81 8.77 1.05
N ASN A 85 9.55 8.96 -0.25
CA ASN A 85 10.27 9.94 -1.05
C ASN A 85 9.44 11.17 -1.43
N ALA A 86 8.11 11.09 -1.43
CA ALA A 86 7.19 12.12 -1.88
C ALA A 86 5.96 12.27 -0.95
N PHE A 87 6.16 12.11 0.35
CA PHE A 87 5.07 12.12 1.33
C PHE A 87 4.22 13.40 1.32
N PRO A 88 4.78 14.62 1.18
CA PRO A 88 3.98 15.84 1.11
C PRO A 88 2.94 15.83 -0.02
N GLN A 89 3.27 15.19 -1.16
CA GLN A 89 2.36 15.03 -2.29
C GLN A 89 1.32 13.93 -2.03
N LEU A 90 1.72 12.85 -1.34
CA LEU A 90 0.85 11.72 -1.00
C LEU A 90 -0.16 12.07 0.10
N LYS A 91 0.23 12.86 1.10
CA LYS A 91 -0.57 13.16 2.29
C LYS A 91 -2.03 13.56 2.00
N PRO A 92 -2.34 14.45 1.02
CA PRO A 92 -3.73 14.82 0.71
C PRO A 92 -4.61 13.66 0.24
N TYR A 93 -4.00 12.57 -0.21
CA TYR A 93 -4.70 11.40 -0.74
C TYR A 93 -4.89 10.29 0.31
N LEU A 94 -4.31 10.41 1.50
CA LEU A 94 -4.42 9.38 2.56
C LEU A 94 -5.88 9.02 2.90
N PRO A 95 -6.83 9.98 2.99
CA PRO A 95 -8.23 9.61 3.27
C PRO A 95 -8.84 8.64 2.25
N THR A 96 -8.36 8.67 1.00
CA THR A 96 -8.81 7.76 -0.07
C THR A 96 -8.00 6.46 -0.10
N HIS A 97 -6.71 6.50 0.20
CA HIS A 97 -5.81 5.35 0.06
C HIS A 97 -5.80 4.46 1.31
N MET A 98 -5.92 5.02 2.52
CA MET A 98 -5.88 4.23 3.76
C MET A 98 -6.97 3.14 3.84
N PRO A 99 -8.24 3.39 3.47
CA PRO A 99 -9.24 2.32 3.43
C PRO A 99 -8.85 1.17 2.49
N LEU A 100 -8.19 1.46 1.37
CA LEU A 100 -7.73 0.44 0.42
C LEU A 100 -6.56 -0.37 1.00
N ILE A 101 -5.60 0.27 1.66
CA ILE A 101 -4.52 -0.40 2.39
C ILE A 101 -5.12 -1.34 3.44
N LEU A 102 -6.01 -0.84 4.29
CA LEU A 102 -6.66 -1.61 5.34
C LEU A 102 -7.42 -2.83 4.79
N SER A 103 -8.06 -2.70 3.63
CA SER A 103 -8.77 -3.81 2.99
C SER A 103 -7.86 -4.97 2.55
N GLN A 104 -6.58 -4.71 2.33
CA GLN A 104 -5.61 -5.73 1.90
C GLN A 104 -4.87 -6.40 3.06
N ILE A 105 -5.01 -5.90 4.30
CA ILE A 105 -4.33 -6.45 5.47
C ILE A 105 -5.30 -7.30 6.27
N SER A 106 -5.30 -8.61 6.03
CA SER A 106 -6.08 -9.58 6.79
C SER A 106 -5.54 -11.00 6.58
N PRO A 107 -5.90 -11.98 7.44
CA PRO A 107 -5.56 -13.38 7.23
C PRO A 107 -6.12 -13.95 5.92
N GLU A 108 -7.29 -13.51 5.46
CA GLU A 108 -7.89 -13.93 4.20
C GLU A 108 -7.05 -13.42 3.03
N GLN A 109 -6.70 -12.13 3.01
CA GLN A 109 -5.85 -11.54 1.97
C GLN A 109 -4.44 -12.13 1.98
N MET A 110 -3.88 -12.43 3.15
CA MET A 110 -2.63 -13.16 3.27
C MET A 110 -2.70 -14.53 2.56
N HIS A 111 -3.81 -15.22 2.65
CA HIS A 111 -3.98 -16.52 2.01
C HIS A 111 -4.21 -16.41 0.50
N GLU A 112 -5.01 -15.45 0.06
CA GLU A 112 -5.42 -15.30 -1.34
C GLU A 112 -4.41 -14.52 -2.18
N THR A 113 -3.87 -13.44 -1.62
CA THR A 113 -3.01 -12.49 -2.33
C THR A 113 -1.84 -12.02 -1.46
N LEU A 114 -0.99 -12.97 -1.04
CA LEU A 114 0.12 -12.74 -0.10
C LEU A 114 0.98 -11.53 -0.45
N SER A 115 1.39 -11.40 -1.73
CA SER A 115 2.29 -10.31 -2.15
C SER A 115 1.62 -8.94 -2.05
N VAL A 116 0.32 -8.87 -2.31
CA VAL A 116 -0.46 -7.64 -2.15
C VAL A 116 -0.57 -7.28 -0.67
N CYS A 117 -0.95 -8.25 0.18
CA CYS A 117 -1.01 -8.07 1.64
C CYS A 117 0.35 -7.60 2.20
N ASN A 118 1.44 -8.21 1.75
CA ASN A 118 2.79 -7.86 2.18
C ASN A 118 3.16 -6.41 1.81
N ASN A 119 2.93 -6.01 0.56
CA ASN A 119 3.25 -4.66 0.10
C ASN A 119 2.33 -3.60 0.73
N ALA A 120 1.04 -3.91 0.92
CA ALA A 120 0.12 -3.03 1.64
C ALA A 120 0.53 -2.84 3.11
N THR A 121 0.99 -3.92 3.77
CA THR A 121 1.52 -3.87 5.14
C THR A 121 2.77 -3.00 5.24
N TRP A 122 3.71 -3.18 4.32
CA TRP A 122 4.91 -2.35 4.23
C TRP A 122 4.58 -0.87 3.95
N ALA A 123 3.74 -0.60 2.95
CA ALA A 123 3.31 0.77 2.63
C ALA A 123 2.62 1.47 3.82
N ALA A 124 1.76 0.74 4.57
CA ALA A 124 1.15 1.25 5.79
C ALA A 124 2.20 1.68 6.82
N GLY A 125 3.26 0.89 6.96
CA GLY A 125 4.36 1.20 7.87
C GLY A 125 5.15 2.44 7.46
N GLU A 126 5.44 2.61 6.17
CA GLU A 126 6.12 3.82 5.66
C GLU A 126 5.25 5.07 5.84
N ILE A 127 3.94 4.99 5.55
CA ILE A 127 2.99 6.07 5.79
C ILE A 127 2.93 6.43 7.28
N ALA A 128 2.83 5.44 8.17
CA ALA A 128 2.78 5.65 9.60
C ALA A 128 4.03 6.40 10.12
N LEU A 129 5.22 5.99 9.64
CA LEU A 129 6.46 6.64 10.02
C LEU A 129 6.49 8.12 9.62
N GLN A 130 6.01 8.46 8.43
CA GLN A 130 5.93 9.84 7.94
C GLN A 130 4.82 10.65 8.64
N SER A 131 3.79 9.97 9.15
CA SER A 131 2.62 10.59 9.78
C SER A 131 2.73 10.69 11.32
N HIS A 132 3.90 10.42 11.93
CA HIS A 132 4.06 10.32 13.38
C HIS A 132 3.63 11.57 14.17
N SER A 133 3.63 12.74 13.54
CA SER A 133 3.20 14.00 14.14
C SER A 133 1.87 14.52 13.56
N ASP A 134 1.15 13.70 12.79
CA ASP A 134 -0.09 14.08 12.13
C ASP A 134 -1.31 13.58 12.92
N PRO A 135 -2.09 14.48 13.57
CA PRO A 135 -3.27 14.06 14.31
C PRO A 135 -4.36 13.45 13.41
N ASP A 136 -4.41 13.81 12.13
CA ASP A 136 -5.40 13.26 11.19
C ASP A 136 -5.11 11.80 10.86
N PHE A 137 -3.87 11.34 11.02
CA PHE A 137 -3.51 9.94 10.81
C PHE A 137 -3.93 9.05 12.00
N GLN A 138 -4.04 9.59 13.21
CA GLN A 138 -4.36 8.81 14.42
C GLN A 138 -5.68 8.04 14.31
N VAL A 139 -6.63 8.52 13.52
CA VAL A 139 -7.93 7.85 13.29
C VAL A 139 -7.77 6.43 12.73
N TRP A 140 -6.67 6.16 11.99
CA TRP A 140 -6.41 4.88 11.35
C TRP A 140 -5.69 3.88 12.27
N VAL A 141 -5.04 4.34 13.34
CA VAL A 141 -4.18 3.51 14.20
C VAL A 141 -4.91 2.33 14.83
N PRO A 142 -6.12 2.48 15.42
CA PRO A 142 -6.79 1.35 16.06
C PRO A 142 -7.13 0.21 15.10
N GLU A 143 -7.67 0.54 13.93
CA GLU A 143 -8.04 -0.46 12.93
C GLU A 143 -6.80 -1.11 12.33
N LEU A 144 -5.79 -0.31 11.97
CA LEU A 144 -4.55 -0.82 11.40
C LEU A 144 -3.84 -1.75 12.39
N LEU A 145 -3.72 -1.38 13.66
CA LEU A 145 -3.16 -2.24 14.69
C LEU A 145 -3.90 -3.57 14.81
N THR A 146 -5.24 -3.53 14.84
CA THR A 146 -6.07 -4.74 14.92
C THR A 146 -5.80 -5.69 13.75
N LYS A 147 -5.71 -5.17 12.54
CA LYS A 147 -5.45 -5.96 11.33
C LYS A 147 -4.02 -6.54 11.31
N LEU A 148 -3.04 -5.73 11.69
CA LEU A 148 -1.64 -6.18 11.79
C LEU A 148 -1.46 -7.28 12.84
N MET A 149 -2.10 -7.16 14.01
CA MET A 149 -2.09 -8.19 15.03
C MET A 149 -2.72 -9.50 14.53
N ALA A 150 -3.85 -9.42 13.81
CA ALA A 150 -4.52 -10.60 13.25
C ALA A 150 -3.61 -11.34 12.25
N VAL A 151 -2.85 -10.61 11.43
CA VAL A 151 -1.88 -11.17 10.50
C VAL A 151 -0.66 -11.74 11.25
N LEU A 152 -0.06 -10.96 12.14
CA LEU A 152 1.14 -11.34 12.90
C LEU A 152 0.94 -12.60 13.73
N MET A 153 -0.22 -12.71 14.39
CA MET A 153 -0.55 -13.84 15.26
C MET A 153 -1.09 -15.07 14.49
N HIS A 154 -1.25 -14.95 13.17
CA HIS A 154 -1.78 -16.06 12.38
C HIS A 154 -0.74 -17.18 12.26
N PRO A 155 -1.08 -18.46 12.57
CA PRO A 155 -0.10 -19.55 12.64
C PRO A 155 0.55 -19.91 11.31
N LYS A 156 0.00 -19.45 10.20
CA LYS A 156 0.55 -19.62 8.84
C LYS A 156 1.13 -18.34 8.26
N CYS A 157 1.37 -17.32 9.10
CA CYS A 157 2.02 -16.10 8.63
C CYS A 157 3.43 -16.42 8.11
N VAL A 158 3.74 -15.95 6.91
CA VAL A 158 5.07 -16.14 6.33
C VAL A 158 6.03 -15.08 6.89
N LYS A 159 7.32 -15.42 6.95
CA LYS A 159 8.36 -14.61 7.57
C LYS A 159 8.38 -13.15 7.08
N SER A 160 8.38 -12.94 5.76
CA SER A 160 8.42 -11.58 5.18
C SER A 160 7.24 -10.71 5.61
N LEU A 161 6.05 -11.29 5.73
CA LEU A 161 4.85 -10.58 6.16
C LEU A 161 4.84 -10.34 7.68
N SER A 162 5.31 -11.32 8.49
CA SER A 162 5.44 -11.13 9.94
C SER A 162 6.45 -10.03 10.28
N GLU A 163 7.59 -9.99 9.58
CA GLU A 163 8.59 -8.91 9.72
C GLU A 163 7.98 -7.54 9.39
N ASN A 164 7.28 -7.41 8.26
CA ASN A 164 6.62 -6.16 7.88
C ASN A 164 5.51 -5.76 8.87
N ALA A 165 4.72 -6.71 9.35
CA ALA A 165 3.69 -6.45 10.36
C ALA A 165 4.31 -6.00 11.69
N ALA A 166 5.37 -6.67 12.16
CA ALA A 166 6.06 -6.33 13.39
C ALA A 166 6.69 -4.93 13.31
N VAL A 167 7.38 -4.60 12.21
CA VAL A 167 7.95 -3.27 11.97
C VAL A 167 6.86 -2.20 11.95
N THR A 168 5.74 -2.47 11.26
CA THR A 168 4.63 -1.51 11.16
C THR A 168 3.97 -1.28 12.52
N ILE A 169 3.77 -2.31 13.34
CA ILE A 169 3.29 -2.17 14.73
C ILE A 169 4.25 -1.29 15.55
N GLY A 170 5.55 -1.51 15.43
CA GLY A 170 6.55 -0.66 16.09
C GLY A 170 6.45 0.82 15.68
N ARG A 171 6.23 1.09 14.40
CA ARG A 171 6.02 2.45 13.87
C ARG A 171 4.71 3.07 14.37
N LEU A 172 3.63 2.29 14.47
CA LEU A 172 2.39 2.75 15.11
C LEU A 172 2.61 3.14 16.58
N GLY A 173 3.50 2.47 17.29
CA GLY A 173 3.90 2.84 18.66
C GLY A 173 4.56 4.22 18.75
N ILE A 174 5.17 4.71 17.66
CA ILE A 174 5.69 6.09 17.57
C ILE A 174 4.54 7.07 17.35
N VAL A 175 3.51 6.69 16.59
CA VAL A 175 2.32 7.53 16.30
C VAL A 175 1.42 7.64 17.52
N ASP A 176 1.07 6.49 18.13
CA ASP A 176 0.24 6.41 19.33
C ASP A 176 0.74 5.32 20.27
N THR A 177 1.64 5.71 21.16
CA THR A 177 2.23 4.83 22.16
C THR A 177 1.18 4.22 23.08
N SER A 178 0.14 4.97 23.42
CA SER A 178 -0.88 4.53 24.38
C SER A 178 -1.68 3.35 23.86
N ILE A 179 -2.17 3.44 22.64
CA ILE A 179 -2.98 2.38 22.00
C ILE A 179 -2.13 1.11 21.82
N VAL A 180 -0.90 1.25 21.31
CA VAL A 180 -0.02 0.10 21.08
C VAL A 180 0.39 -0.56 22.39
N ALA A 181 0.74 0.22 23.42
CA ALA A 181 1.12 -0.32 24.73
C ALA A 181 -0.01 -1.10 25.41
N GLN A 182 -1.27 -0.69 25.26
CA GLN A 182 -2.42 -1.42 25.80
C GLN A 182 -2.57 -2.82 25.18
N GLN A 183 -2.20 -2.99 23.91
CA GLN A 183 -2.29 -4.27 23.20
C GLN A 183 -1.01 -5.10 23.29
N LEU A 184 0.08 -4.53 23.80
CA LEU A 184 1.38 -5.20 23.88
C LEU A 184 1.32 -6.59 24.51
N PRO A 185 0.64 -6.83 25.65
CA PRO A 185 0.56 -8.16 26.25
C PRO A 185 -0.03 -9.24 25.32
N VAL A 186 -0.82 -8.85 24.31
CA VAL A 186 -1.47 -9.78 23.39
C VAL A 186 -0.53 -10.24 22.29
N PHE A 187 0.32 -9.35 21.77
CA PHE A 187 1.13 -9.63 20.57
C PHE A 187 2.65 -9.68 20.82
N ILE A 188 3.13 -9.40 22.04
CA ILE A 188 4.57 -9.26 22.29
C ILE A 188 5.37 -10.51 21.94
N GLU A 189 4.84 -11.71 22.21
CA GLU A 189 5.54 -12.95 21.92
C GLU A 189 5.71 -13.17 20.40
N PRO A 190 4.65 -13.19 19.56
CA PRO A 190 4.83 -13.29 18.11
C PRO A 190 5.62 -12.12 17.51
N TRP A 191 5.54 -10.92 18.11
CA TRP A 191 6.31 -9.76 17.67
C TRP A 191 7.81 -9.94 17.86
N CYS A 192 8.23 -10.55 18.98
CA CYS A 192 9.64 -10.87 19.22
C CYS A 192 10.16 -12.04 18.39
N GLN A 193 9.27 -12.85 17.81
CA GLN A 193 9.62 -14.01 16.97
C GLN A 193 9.64 -13.68 15.47
N ALA A 194 9.06 -12.54 15.07
CA ALA A 194 9.06 -12.06 13.69
C ALA A 194 10.44 -11.55 13.25
#